data_219d3060c26ab177dc22bf7ab4101244
#
_entry.id   219d3060c26ab177dc22bf7ab4101244
#
_cell.length_a   1.000
_cell.length_b   1.000
_cell.length_c   1.000
_cell.angle_alpha   90.00
_cell.angle_beta   90.00
_cell.angle_gamma   90.00
#
_symmetry.space_group_name_H-M   'P 1'
#
loop_
_entity.id
_entity.type
_entity.pdbx_description
1 polymer ?
#
loop_
_entity_poly.entity_id
_entity_poly.type
_entity_poly.pdbx_seq_one_letter_code
_entity_poly.pdbx_strand_id
1 'polypeptide(L)'
;NTIYEAQADVFGFLGKQATKKLMLEMWDNERKHLASACAMLDEYNTRPSALTPVWALAGRILGGATALMGEKSAMACTEAVETVIGEHYDEYVHYELTFFSQLLHLEHIRETLSREYQGKQAEELKEILTLLRNVLMEFRDDELEHLDTAVEHDSQQAPAHALLAAVVEYGCKGAIEIAKRI
;
A
#
# COMPACT_ATOMS: atom_id res chain seq x y z
N ASN A 1 -1.28 -4.76 6.53
CA ASN A 1 -1.96 -4.65 7.82
C ASN A 1 -2.07 -6.01 8.54
N THR A 2 -2.78 -7.00 8.01
CA THR A 2 -2.97 -8.30 8.68
C THR A 2 -1.72 -9.20 8.67
N ILE A 3 -0.76 -8.95 7.80
CA ILE A 3 0.54 -9.64 7.77
C ILE A 3 1.30 -9.33 9.05
N TYR A 4 1.52 -8.06 9.37
CA TYR A 4 2.26 -7.63 10.55
C TYR A 4 1.60 -8.05 11.86
N GLU A 5 0.26 -7.99 11.95
CA GLU A 5 -0.49 -8.48 13.09
C GLU A 5 -0.21 -9.97 13.34
N ALA A 6 -0.29 -10.80 12.29
CA ALA A 6 -0.02 -12.23 12.41
C ALA A 6 1.46 -12.55 12.73
N GLN A 7 2.39 -11.80 12.16
CA GLN A 7 3.82 -11.92 12.49
C GLN A 7 4.09 -11.57 13.96
N ALA A 8 3.49 -10.46 14.45
CA ALA A 8 3.61 -10.03 15.85
C ALA A 8 3.06 -11.09 16.82
N ASP A 9 1.93 -11.71 16.49
CA ASP A 9 1.32 -12.77 17.29
C ASP A 9 2.25 -13.99 17.39
N VAL A 10 2.79 -14.45 16.26
CA VAL A 10 3.72 -15.60 16.20
C VAL A 10 5.00 -15.29 16.98
N PHE A 11 5.62 -14.13 16.78
CA PHE A 11 6.83 -13.76 17.52
C PHE A 11 6.58 -13.57 19.01
N GLY A 12 5.39 -13.08 19.38
CA GLY A 12 4.96 -13.03 20.76
C GLY A 12 4.85 -14.42 21.39
N PHE A 13 4.27 -15.39 20.69
CA PHE A 13 4.18 -16.78 21.13
C PHE A 13 5.56 -17.43 21.25
N LEU A 14 6.48 -17.14 20.32
CA LEU A 14 7.86 -17.63 20.33
C LEU A 14 8.78 -16.90 21.33
N GLY A 15 8.28 -15.92 22.08
CA GLY A 15 9.06 -15.15 23.07
C GLY A 15 10.03 -14.12 22.46
N LYS A 16 9.97 -13.85 21.16
CA LYS A 16 10.84 -12.91 20.43
C LYS A 16 10.32 -11.48 20.56
N GLN A 17 10.46 -10.90 21.74
CA GLN A 17 9.83 -9.62 22.10
C GLN A 17 10.34 -8.42 21.28
N ALA A 18 11.63 -8.40 20.89
CA ALA A 18 12.18 -7.32 20.08
C ALA A 18 11.54 -7.30 18.68
N THR A 19 11.51 -8.46 18.01
CA THR A 19 10.91 -8.61 16.69
C THR A 19 9.39 -8.37 16.73
N LYS A 20 8.71 -8.85 17.79
CA LYS A 20 7.30 -8.54 18.00
C LYS A 20 7.06 -7.02 18.06
N LYS A 21 7.89 -6.30 18.82
CA LYS A 21 7.75 -4.85 18.95
C LYS A 21 7.89 -4.16 17.58
N LEU A 22 8.89 -4.56 16.80
CA LEU A 22 9.11 -4.05 15.45
C LEU A 22 7.89 -4.28 14.55
N MET A 23 7.32 -5.52 14.54
CA MET A 23 6.10 -5.80 13.77
C MET A 23 4.90 -4.96 14.22
N LEU A 24 4.78 -4.65 15.51
CA LEU A 24 3.72 -3.80 16.02
C LEU A 24 3.90 -2.33 15.63
N GLU A 25 5.11 -1.84 15.51
CA GLU A 25 5.43 -0.48 15.04
C GLU A 25 5.03 -0.34 13.56
N MET A 26 5.41 -1.28 12.70
CA MET A 26 4.98 -1.33 11.30
C MET A 26 3.45 -1.46 11.18
N TRP A 27 2.83 -2.35 11.97
CA TRP A 27 1.39 -2.50 12.00
C TRP A 27 0.64 -1.23 12.40
N ASP A 28 1.20 -0.42 13.29
CA ASP A 28 0.58 0.84 13.72
C ASP A 28 0.58 1.89 12.59
N ASN A 29 1.62 1.92 11.75
CA ASN A 29 1.64 2.74 10.53
C ASN A 29 0.56 2.27 9.54
N GLU A 30 0.48 0.96 9.27
CA GLU A 30 -0.54 0.38 8.41
C GLU A 30 -1.99 0.69 8.86
N ARG A 31 -2.20 0.76 10.17
CA ARG A 31 -3.51 1.14 10.73
C ARG A 31 -3.85 2.60 10.44
N LYS A 32 -2.86 3.49 10.42
CA LYS A 32 -3.05 4.90 10.05
C LYS A 32 -3.40 5.00 8.56
N HIS A 33 -2.68 4.29 7.69
CA HIS A 33 -2.98 4.21 6.25
C HIS A 33 -4.41 3.72 6.01
N LEU A 34 -4.81 2.63 6.67
CA LEU A 34 -6.17 2.10 6.57
C LEU A 34 -7.22 3.09 7.05
N ALA A 35 -6.99 3.78 8.18
CA ALA A 35 -7.92 4.77 8.71
C ALA A 35 -8.08 5.96 7.74
N SER A 36 -6.97 6.45 7.17
CA SER A 36 -7.00 7.52 6.17
C SER A 36 -7.72 7.08 4.89
N ALA A 37 -7.45 5.86 4.41
CA ALA A 37 -8.16 5.30 3.25
C ALA A 37 -9.67 5.16 3.50
N CYS A 38 -10.08 4.66 4.67
CA CYS A 38 -11.50 4.58 5.03
C CYS A 38 -12.16 5.96 5.10
N ALA A 39 -11.49 6.96 5.66
CA ALA A 39 -12.02 8.32 5.71
C ALA A 39 -12.22 8.90 4.30
N MET A 40 -11.28 8.67 3.39
CA MET A 40 -11.42 9.06 1.98
C MET A 40 -12.58 8.33 1.28
N LEU A 41 -12.73 7.03 1.51
CA LEU A 41 -13.85 6.27 0.93
C LEU A 41 -15.20 6.83 1.40
N ASP A 42 -15.32 7.18 2.68
CA ASP A 42 -16.54 7.77 3.25
C ASP A 42 -16.79 9.17 2.68
N GLU A 43 -15.77 10.02 2.58
CA GLU A 43 -15.86 11.37 2.03
C GLU A 43 -16.33 11.38 0.57
N TYR A 44 -15.79 10.48 -0.24
CA TYR A 44 -16.15 10.37 -1.67
C TYR A 44 -17.31 9.42 -1.94
N ASN A 45 -18.00 8.96 -0.89
CA ASN A 45 -19.15 8.06 -0.98
C ASN A 45 -18.87 6.81 -1.83
N THR A 46 -17.67 6.26 -1.66
CA THR A 46 -17.20 5.02 -2.29
C THR A 46 -17.12 3.90 -1.26
N ARG A 47 -16.92 2.68 -1.70
CA ARG A 47 -16.87 1.51 -0.81
C ARG A 47 -15.63 0.67 -1.06
N PRO A 48 -15.07 0.00 -0.03
CA PRO A 48 -13.96 -0.91 -0.20
C PRO A 48 -14.36 -2.13 -1.07
N SER A 49 -13.35 -2.78 -1.64
CA SER A 49 -13.53 -4.02 -2.38
C SER A 49 -14.26 -5.08 -1.54
N ALA A 50 -15.21 -5.79 -2.15
CA ALA A 50 -15.91 -6.91 -1.52
C ALA A 50 -14.97 -8.07 -1.11
N LEU A 51 -13.78 -8.12 -1.67
CA LEU A 51 -12.75 -9.12 -1.36
C LEU A 51 -11.88 -8.78 -0.15
N THR A 52 -12.08 -7.64 0.51
CA THR A 52 -11.32 -7.24 1.70
C THR A 52 -11.20 -8.36 2.76
N PRO A 53 -12.26 -9.13 3.11
CA PRO A 53 -12.12 -10.23 4.07
C PRO A 53 -11.22 -11.38 3.56
N VAL A 54 -11.21 -11.62 2.25
CA VAL A 54 -10.38 -12.67 1.61
C VAL A 54 -8.92 -12.27 1.69
N TRP A 55 -8.61 -11.02 1.37
CA TRP A 55 -7.25 -10.47 1.46
C TRP A 55 -6.75 -10.42 2.90
N ALA A 56 -7.61 -10.07 3.85
CA ALA A 56 -7.28 -10.09 5.27
C ALA A 56 -6.89 -11.51 5.75
N LEU A 57 -7.64 -12.53 5.34
CA LEU A 57 -7.32 -13.92 5.65
C LEU A 57 -6.01 -14.37 4.99
N ALA A 58 -5.82 -14.07 3.71
CA ALA A 58 -4.60 -14.40 2.98
C ALA A 58 -3.36 -13.74 3.63
N GLY A 59 -3.46 -12.47 4.02
CA GLY A 59 -2.40 -11.76 4.73
C GLY A 59 -2.06 -12.38 6.08
N ARG A 60 -3.06 -12.80 6.86
CA ARG A 60 -2.84 -13.52 8.14
C ARG A 60 -2.12 -14.86 7.94
N ILE A 61 -2.52 -15.62 6.93
CA ILE A 61 -1.87 -16.90 6.61
C ILE A 61 -0.42 -16.67 6.18
N LEU A 62 -0.19 -15.72 5.28
CA LEU A 62 1.15 -15.37 4.78
C LEU A 62 2.06 -14.88 5.92
N GLY A 63 1.59 -13.91 6.71
CA GLY A 63 2.35 -13.36 7.83
C GLY A 63 2.67 -14.43 8.89
N GLY A 64 1.69 -15.23 9.28
CA GLY A 64 1.89 -16.33 10.23
C GLY A 64 2.86 -17.39 9.71
N ALA A 65 2.73 -17.82 8.46
CA ALA A 65 3.60 -18.82 7.86
C ALA A 65 5.05 -18.33 7.78
N THR A 66 5.28 -17.10 7.30
CA THR A 66 6.62 -16.54 7.17
C THR A 66 7.28 -16.28 8.53
N ALA A 67 6.52 -15.86 9.54
CA ALA A 67 7.02 -15.72 10.90
C ALA A 67 7.41 -17.07 11.55
N LEU A 68 6.66 -18.15 11.27
CA LEU A 68 7.02 -19.50 11.71
C LEU A 68 8.30 -20.01 11.03
N MET A 69 8.59 -19.57 9.80
CA MET A 69 9.87 -19.88 9.13
C MET A 69 11.06 -19.11 9.72
N GLY A 70 10.81 -18.10 10.52
CA GLY A 70 11.82 -17.32 11.23
C GLY A 70 11.86 -15.84 10.86
N GLU A 71 12.63 -15.06 11.61
CA GLU A 71 12.68 -13.60 11.49
C GLU A 71 13.08 -13.13 10.08
N LYS A 72 14.13 -13.72 9.50
CA LYS A 72 14.59 -13.38 8.15
C LYS A 72 13.52 -13.66 7.09
N SER A 73 12.75 -14.74 7.25
CA SER A 73 11.65 -15.06 6.32
C SER A 73 10.47 -14.11 6.46
N ALA A 74 10.17 -13.68 7.68
CA ALA A 74 9.17 -12.64 7.91
C ALA A 74 9.60 -11.30 7.27
N MET A 75 10.88 -10.92 7.42
CA MET A 75 11.44 -9.72 6.78
C MET A 75 11.47 -9.84 5.25
N ALA A 76 11.80 -11.03 4.70
CA ALA A 76 11.73 -11.24 3.25
C ALA A 76 10.29 -11.14 2.69
N CYS A 77 9.29 -11.54 3.49
CA CYS A 77 7.89 -11.31 3.14
C CYS A 77 7.56 -9.82 3.15
N THR A 78 8.00 -9.07 4.17
CA THR A 78 7.86 -7.61 4.25
C THR A 78 8.52 -6.95 3.04
N GLU A 79 9.81 -7.21 2.78
CA GLU A 79 10.54 -6.67 1.62
C GLU A 79 9.76 -6.87 0.31
N ALA A 80 9.25 -8.07 0.07
CA ALA A 80 8.52 -8.39 -1.16
C ALA A 80 7.15 -7.68 -1.26
N VAL A 81 6.43 -7.56 -0.15
CA VAL A 81 5.14 -6.85 -0.10
C VAL A 81 5.36 -5.36 -0.35
N GLU A 82 6.28 -4.73 0.39
CA GLU A 82 6.50 -3.29 0.32
C GLU A 82 7.13 -2.86 -1.01
N THR A 83 7.91 -3.73 -1.65
CA THR A 83 8.37 -3.51 -3.03
C THR A 83 7.17 -3.36 -3.98
N VAL A 84 6.19 -4.28 -3.92
CA VAL A 84 5.01 -4.22 -4.81
C VAL A 84 4.10 -3.05 -4.47
N ILE A 85 3.91 -2.75 -3.19
CA ILE A 85 3.03 -1.65 -2.76
C ILE A 85 3.66 -0.29 -3.09
N GLY A 86 4.96 -0.12 -2.86
CA GLY A 86 5.69 1.08 -3.26
C GLY A 86 5.63 1.34 -4.78
N GLU A 87 5.89 0.30 -5.59
CA GLU A 87 5.71 0.38 -7.06
C GLU A 87 4.27 0.80 -7.42
N HIS A 88 3.28 0.26 -6.70
CA HIS A 88 1.87 0.53 -6.97
C HIS A 88 1.49 1.98 -6.64
N TYR A 89 1.99 2.53 -5.54
CA TYR A 89 1.79 3.96 -5.22
C TYR A 89 2.47 4.87 -6.25
N ASP A 90 3.68 4.53 -6.70
CA ASP A 90 4.37 5.29 -7.76
C ASP A 90 3.59 5.28 -9.09
N GLU A 91 2.97 4.15 -9.46
CA GLU A 91 2.09 4.07 -10.62
C GLU A 91 0.90 5.03 -10.50
N TYR A 92 0.23 5.10 -9.34
CA TYR A 92 -0.89 6.02 -9.12
C TYR A 92 -0.46 7.47 -9.19
N VAL A 93 0.63 7.85 -8.54
CA VAL A 93 1.17 9.22 -8.59
C VAL A 93 1.50 9.62 -10.03
N HIS A 94 2.07 8.71 -10.81
CA HIS A 94 2.38 8.96 -12.22
C HIS A 94 1.11 9.07 -13.08
N TYR A 95 0.11 8.24 -12.84
CA TYR A 95 -1.15 8.26 -13.56
C TYR A 95 -1.93 9.57 -13.30
N GLU A 96 -1.95 10.06 -12.08
CA GLU A 96 -2.53 11.36 -11.73
C GLU A 96 -1.87 12.51 -12.47
N LEU A 97 -0.53 12.55 -12.53
CA LEU A 97 0.20 13.57 -13.26
C LEU A 97 -0.14 13.55 -14.77
N THR A 98 -0.28 12.37 -15.35
CA THR A 98 -0.66 12.20 -16.75
C THR A 98 -2.10 12.62 -17.00
N PHE A 99 -3.03 12.19 -16.14
CA PHE A 99 -4.44 12.59 -16.20
C PHE A 99 -4.61 14.09 -16.02
N PHE A 100 -3.85 14.70 -15.09
CA PHE A 100 -3.86 16.13 -14.87
C PHE A 100 -3.35 16.91 -16.09
N SER A 101 -2.30 16.44 -16.75
CA SER A 101 -1.79 17.06 -17.97
C SER A 101 -2.78 16.97 -19.12
N GLN A 102 -3.53 15.85 -19.22
CA GLN A 102 -4.60 15.67 -20.20
C GLN A 102 -5.80 16.58 -19.90
N LEU A 103 -6.19 16.74 -18.63
CA LEU A 103 -7.24 17.65 -18.19
C LEU A 103 -6.90 19.11 -18.51
N LEU A 104 -5.67 19.54 -18.25
CA LEU A 104 -5.19 20.87 -18.61
C LEU A 104 -5.20 21.10 -20.12
N HIS A 105 -4.88 20.07 -20.91
CA HIS A 105 -4.95 20.16 -22.37
C HIS A 105 -6.40 20.27 -22.86
N LEU A 106 -7.34 19.54 -22.25
CA LEU A 106 -8.77 19.64 -22.52
C LEU A 106 -9.36 20.99 -22.07
N GLU A 107 -8.87 21.57 -20.98
CA GLU A 107 -9.23 22.93 -20.54
C GLU A 107 -8.83 23.96 -21.59
N HIS A 108 -7.64 23.86 -22.15
CA HIS A 108 -7.21 24.76 -23.21
C HIS A 108 -8.11 24.71 -24.46
N ILE A 109 -8.66 23.54 -24.78
CA ILE A 109 -9.65 23.36 -25.86
C ILE A 109 -11.04 23.88 -25.43
N ARG A 110 -11.39 23.82 -24.14
CA ARG A 110 -12.66 24.25 -23.55
C ARG A 110 -12.74 25.74 -23.22
N GLU A 111 -11.61 26.44 -23.07
CA GLU A 111 -11.57 27.89 -22.85
C GLU A 111 -12.31 28.69 -23.93
N THR A 112 -12.56 28.07 -25.08
CA THR A 112 -13.38 28.60 -26.18
C THR A 112 -14.88 28.48 -25.92
N LEU A 113 -15.36 27.72 -24.93
CA LEU A 113 -16.78 27.36 -24.82
C LEU A 113 -17.54 27.81 -23.56
N SER A 114 -16.94 28.18 -22.43
CA SER A 114 -17.66 28.87 -21.34
C SER A 114 -16.76 29.21 -20.12
N ARG A 115 -16.53 30.48 -19.89
CA ARG A 115 -15.50 31.02 -18.98
C ARG A 115 -15.79 31.00 -17.47
N GLU A 116 -17.02 30.85 -17.00
CA GLU A 116 -17.34 31.15 -15.59
C GLU A 116 -17.70 29.92 -14.72
N TYR A 117 -18.27 28.88 -15.28
CA TYR A 117 -18.75 27.73 -14.50
C TYR A 117 -17.72 26.60 -14.40
N GLN A 118 -16.79 26.55 -15.35
CA GLN A 118 -15.79 25.46 -15.46
C GLN A 118 -14.54 25.71 -14.60
N GLY A 119 -14.18 26.97 -14.33
CA GLY A 119 -12.99 27.30 -13.56
C GLY A 119 -13.05 26.82 -12.10
N LYS A 120 -14.21 26.91 -11.44
CA LYS A 120 -14.38 26.47 -10.06
C LYS A 120 -14.29 24.95 -9.91
N GLN A 121 -14.94 24.19 -10.78
CA GLN A 121 -14.90 22.71 -10.74
C GLN A 121 -13.52 22.16 -11.07
N ALA A 122 -12.78 22.80 -11.97
CA ALA A 122 -11.41 22.40 -12.29
C ALA A 122 -10.45 22.71 -11.13
N GLU A 123 -10.63 23.82 -10.43
CA GLU A 123 -9.81 24.18 -9.27
C GLU A 123 -10.11 23.26 -8.08
N GLU A 124 -11.39 22.96 -7.81
CA GLU A 124 -11.79 21.98 -6.79
C GLU A 124 -11.22 20.58 -7.08
N LEU A 125 -11.28 20.12 -8.34
CA LEU A 125 -10.71 18.84 -8.73
C LEU A 125 -9.19 18.83 -8.55
N LYS A 126 -8.51 19.91 -8.89
CA LYS A 126 -7.08 20.08 -8.69
C LYS A 126 -6.67 20.02 -7.22
N GLU A 127 -7.44 20.66 -6.34
CA GLU A 127 -7.21 20.59 -4.90
C GLU A 127 -7.36 19.16 -4.38
N ILE A 128 -8.42 18.45 -4.78
CA ILE A 128 -8.67 17.03 -4.41
C ILE A 128 -7.53 16.14 -4.88
N LEU A 129 -7.12 16.25 -6.15
CA LEU A 129 -6.03 15.44 -6.70
C LEU A 129 -4.69 15.76 -6.03
N THR A 130 -4.44 17.03 -5.71
CA THR A 130 -3.23 17.42 -4.99
C THR A 130 -3.21 16.83 -3.58
N LEU A 131 -4.34 16.85 -2.88
CA LEU A 131 -4.47 16.23 -1.56
C LEU A 131 -4.25 14.72 -1.62
N LEU A 132 -4.92 14.05 -2.55
CA LEU A 132 -4.77 12.60 -2.76
C LEU A 132 -3.32 12.23 -3.09
N ARG A 133 -2.68 12.97 -3.98
CA ARG A 133 -1.27 12.77 -4.31
C ARG A 133 -0.37 12.88 -3.08
N ASN A 134 -0.57 13.89 -2.24
CA ASN A 134 0.26 14.08 -1.05
C ASN A 134 0.08 12.91 -0.06
N VAL A 135 -1.14 12.43 0.14
CA VAL A 135 -1.42 11.26 0.98
C VAL A 135 -0.77 9.99 0.40
N LEU A 136 -0.86 9.76 -0.90
CA LEU A 136 -0.24 8.60 -1.54
C LEU A 136 1.30 8.66 -1.50
N MET A 137 1.88 9.86 -1.59
CA MET A 137 3.32 10.03 -1.43
C MET A 137 3.78 9.75 0.00
N GLU A 138 3.03 10.20 1.00
CA GLU A 138 3.32 9.91 2.41
C GLU A 138 3.26 8.39 2.65
N PHE A 139 2.20 7.72 2.20
CA PHE A 139 2.10 6.26 2.32
C PHE A 139 3.27 5.55 1.63
N ARG A 140 3.61 5.93 0.41
CA ARG A 140 4.76 5.38 -0.30
C ARG A 140 6.06 5.54 0.47
N ASP A 141 6.30 6.69 1.06
CA ASP A 141 7.53 6.96 1.81
C ASP A 141 7.60 6.08 3.07
N ASP A 142 6.46 5.86 3.75
CA ASP A 142 6.36 4.92 4.87
C ASP A 142 6.63 3.46 4.43
N GLU A 143 6.11 3.03 3.25
CA GLU A 143 6.39 1.68 2.72
C GLU A 143 7.87 1.48 2.35
N LEU A 144 8.53 2.53 1.85
CA LEU A 144 9.98 2.50 1.61
C LEU A 144 10.77 2.38 2.92
N GLU A 145 10.33 3.01 4.00
CA GLU A 145 10.93 2.85 5.33
C GLU A 145 10.75 1.41 5.87
N HIS A 146 9.58 0.80 5.64
CA HIS A 146 9.36 -0.61 5.98
C HIS A 146 10.26 -1.54 5.16
N LEU A 147 10.44 -1.25 3.86
CA LEU A 147 11.34 -1.98 2.98
C LEU A 147 12.78 -1.91 3.49
N ASP A 148 13.28 -0.71 3.76
CA ASP A 148 14.64 -0.49 4.27
C ASP A 148 14.84 -1.22 5.60
N THR A 149 13.87 -1.13 6.51
CA THR A 149 13.88 -1.85 7.78
C THR A 149 13.95 -3.37 7.58
N ALA A 150 13.23 -3.92 6.61
CA ALA A 150 13.27 -5.34 6.32
C ALA A 150 14.66 -5.78 5.82
N VAL A 151 15.29 -4.97 4.97
CA VAL A 151 16.66 -5.22 4.46
C VAL A 151 17.68 -5.12 5.59
N GLU A 152 17.59 -4.13 6.47
CA GLU A 152 18.46 -3.97 7.65
C GLU A 152 18.34 -5.15 8.61
N HIS A 153 17.21 -5.85 8.64
CA HIS A 153 16.95 -7.05 9.43
C HIS A 153 17.20 -8.35 8.68
N ASP A 154 18.15 -8.33 7.75
CA ASP A 154 18.64 -9.53 7.04
C ASP A 154 17.59 -10.24 6.16
N SER A 155 16.59 -9.58 5.62
CA SER A 155 15.57 -10.15 4.73
C SER A 155 16.21 -10.98 3.60
N GLN A 156 17.26 -10.44 2.98
CA GLN A 156 17.98 -11.06 1.85
C GLN A 156 18.75 -12.33 2.24
N GLN A 157 18.93 -12.59 3.54
CA GLN A 157 19.53 -13.82 4.06
C GLN A 157 18.49 -14.90 4.43
N ALA A 158 17.22 -14.66 4.12
CA ALA A 158 16.16 -15.65 4.35
C ALA A 158 16.41 -16.94 3.55
N PRO A 159 16.07 -18.11 4.10
CA PRO A 159 16.13 -19.35 3.34
C PRO A 159 15.27 -19.26 2.08
N ALA A 160 15.87 -19.58 0.92
CA ALA A 160 15.21 -19.49 -0.39
C ALA A 160 14.59 -18.09 -0.68
N HIS A 161 15.26 -17.02 -0.27
CA HIS A 161 14.79 -15.62 -0.40
C HIS A 161 14.19 -15.33 -1.77
N ALA A 162 14.91 -15.61 -2.86
CA ALA A 162 14.44 -15.32 -4.22
C ALA A 162 13.11 -16.03 -4.57
N LEU A 163 12.91 -17.25 -4.08
CA LEU A 163 11.67 -18.00 -4.31
C LEU A 163 10.53 -17.40 -3.45
N LEU A 164 10.82 -17.12 -2.18
CA LEU A 164 9.84 -16.54 -1.26
C LEU A 164 9.40 -15.15 -1.77
N ALA A 165 10.34 -14.27 -2.12
CA ALA A 165 10.06 -12.96 -2.68
C ALA A 165 9.21 -13.06 -3.95
N ALA A 166 9.59 -13.91 -4.91
CA ALA A 166 8.83 -14.10 -6.13
C ALA A 166 7.38 -14.57 -5.87
N VAL A 167 7.18 -15.54 -4.97
CA VAL A 167 5.82 -16.02 -4.62
C VAL A 167 4.98 -14.91 -4.01
N VAL A 168 5.55 -14.12 -3.11
CA VAL A 168 4.85 -13.01 -2.45
C VAL A 168 4.54 -11.89 -3.44
N GLU A 169 5.52 -11.44 -4.22
CA GLU A 169 5.35 -10.38 -5.22
C GLU A 169 4.28 -10.73 -6.27
N TYR A 170 4.36 -11.92 -6.88
CA TYR A 170 3.35 -12.35 -7.85
C TYR A 170 1.96 -12.52 -7.21
N GLY A 171 1.91 -12.99 -5.95
CA GLY A 171 0.67 -13.05 -5.18
C GLY A 171 0.05 -11.67 -4.96
N CYS A 172 0.84 -10.68 -4.54
CA CYS A 172 0.41 -9.30 -4.35
C CYS A 172 -0.04 -8.66 -5.66
N LYS A 173 0.76 -8.77 -6.73
CA LYS A 173 0.41 -8.24 -8.06
C LYS A 173 -0.91 -8.85 -8.59
N GLY A 174 -1.08 -10.17 -8.41
CA GLY A 174 -2.34 -10.84 -8.75
C GLY A 174 -3.54 -10.37 -7.92
N ALA A 175 -3.36 -10.17 -6.62
CA ALA A 175 -4.41 -9.63 -5.73
C ALA A 175 -4.82 -8.21 -6.12
N ILE A 176 -3.87 -7.35 -6.44
CA ILE A 176 -4.10 -5.97 -6.91
C ILE A 176 -4.91 -5.98 -8.21
N GLU A 177 -4.51 -6.80 -9.20
CA GLU A 177 -5.21 -6.88 -10.48
C GLU A 177 -6.65 -7.43 -10.37
N ILE A 178 -6.91 -8.32 -9.42
CA ILE A 178 -8.26 -8.79 -9.12
C ILE A 178 -9.06 -7.70 -8.42
N ALA A 179 -8.48 -7.04 -7.42
CA ALA A 179 -9.15 -5.99 -6.65
C ALA A 179 -9.57 -4.78 -7.51
N LYS A 180 -8.79 -4.44 -8.54
CA LYS A 180 -9.14 -3.38 -9.52
C LYS A 180 -10.42 -3.66 -10.31
N ARG A 181 -10.93 -4.90 -10.31
CA ARG A 181 -12.07 -5.33 -11.15
C ARG A 181 -13.35 -5.59 -10.37
N ILE A 182 -13.28 -5.61 -9.04
CA ILE A 182 -14.37 -5.95 -8.14
C ILE A 182 -14.52 -4.89 -7.05
#